data_f5bc99b310fde1f37bdda3d938202d09
#
_entry.id   f5bc99b310fde1f37bdda3d938202d09
#
_cell.length_a   1.000
_cell.length_b   1.000
_cell.length_c   1.000
_cell.angle_alpha   90.00
_cell.angle_beta   90.00
_cell.angle_gamma   90.00
#
_symmetry.space_group_name_H-M   'P 1'
#
loop_
_entity.id
_entity.type
_entity.pdbx_description
1 polymer ?
#
loop_
_entity_poly.entity_id
_entity_poly.type
_entity_poly.pdbx_seq_one_letter_code
_entity_poly.pdbx_strand_id
1 'polypeptide(L)'
;MSWLRIRELVRKEFIQLFSDKRNRVMMLVFPFIQMFIFGYVVNYDITNIRVAILDHSKTSESRKLADSFTGSKIFHITNNVDDERQMTELLLREKVDMGIKIDHDFASMIRKGQTAPIQILVDGSMSNMASVRVAYTASVLDKFNREELRELYPMNMSYGKVDARIRTWYNPNLNSQYFFVPGIVAVLIMITSFILTSIAIIREKEDGTMEQLIVTPLKSYEFILGKTIPYIILSLGQMVAVIVLAIYWFEIPLNGSILLLFFATCLFLLSTLGIGLFISTISATKQQAMMTSFFFILPFFMLSGFVFPISNMPQVVQWLTYLNPLRFFLVILRGIFLKGVGLHVLWPQYLALTILGIVVFSGAISRFKKRLD
;
A
#
# COMPACT_ATOMS: atom_id res chain seq x y z
N MET A 1 -18.56 -32.57 25.08
CA MET A 1 -19.25 -31.46 25.79
C MET A 1 -18.70 -30.06 25.46
N SER A 2 -17.38 -29.88 25.33
CA SER A 2 -16.77 -28.56 25.00
C SER A 2 -17.19 -27.99 23.63
N TRP A 3 -17.28 -28.83 22.60
CA TRP A 3 -17.65 -28.41 21.24
C TRP A 3 -19.06 -27.86 21.12
N LEU A 4 -20.04 -28.42 21.82
CA LEU A 4 -21.42 -27.90 21.85
C LEU A 4 -21.48 -26.52 22.47
N ARG A 5 -20.73 -26.25 23.53
CA ARG A 5 -20.65 -24.94 24.19
C ARG A 5 -20.05 -23.89 23.27
N ILE A 6 -18.94 -24.23 22.59
CA ILE A 6 -18.31 -23.33 21.62
C ILE A 6 -19.30 -23.03 20.48
N ARG A 7 -20.00 -24.04 19.94
CA ARG A 7 -20.97 -23.86 18.86
C ARG A 7 -22.11 -22.90 19.25
N GLU A 8 -22.66 -23.05 20.44
CA GLU A 8 -23.75 -22.16 20.89
C GLU A 8 -23.26 -20.75 21.17
N LEU A 9 -22.03 -20.56 21.67
CA LEU A 9 -21.40 -19.25 21.77
C LEU A 9 -21.18 -18.60 20.40
N VAL A 10 -20.66 -19.35 19.43
CA VAL A 10 -20.47 -18.90 18.04
C VAL A 10 -21.80 -18.48 17.44
N ARG A 11 -22.86 -19.29 17.63
CA ARG A 11 -24.22 -18.97 17.16
C ARG A 11 -24.75 -17.69 17.78
N LYS A 12 -24.61 -17.55 19.10
CA LYS A 12 -25.02 -16.34 19.84
C LYS A 12 -24.32 -15.12 19.25
N GLU A 13 -23.02 -15.21 19.05
CA GLU A 13 -22.20 -14.11 18.54
C GLU A 13 -22.60 -13.69 17.12
N PHE A 14 -22.85 -14.66 16.22
CA PHE A 14 -23.37 -14.35 14.88
C PHE A 14 -24.74 -13.65 14.94
N ILE A 15 -25.66 -14.13 15.74
CA ILE A 15 -26.97 -13.48 15.91
C ILE A 15 -26.79 -12.05 16.42
N GLN A 16 -25.92 -11.84 17.40
CA GLN A 16 -25.65 -10.53 17.99
C GLN A 16 -24.99 -9.57 16.99
N LEU A 17 -24.05 -10.06 16.19
CA LEU A 17 -23.37 -9.27 15.15
C LEU A 17 -24.33 -8.84 14.03
N PHE A 18 -25.23 -9.74 13.61
CA PHE A 18 -26.18 -9.47 12.54
C PHE A 18 -27.51 -8.87 12.99
N SER A 19 -27.82 -8.83 14.28
CA SER A 19 -29.05 -8.21 14.79
C SER A 19 -29.02 -6.69 14.68
N ASP A 20 -27.86 -6.07 14.87
CA ASP A 20 -27.71 -4.62 14.78
C ASP A 20 -27.50 -4.19 13.33
N LYS A 21 -28.45 -3.40 12.79
CA LYS A 21 -28.41 -2.87 11.43
C LYS A 21 -27.13 -2.01 11.19
N ARG A 22 -26.71 -1.25 12.19
CA ARG A 22 -25.52 -0.39 12.10
C ARG A 22 -24.25 -1.20 11.99
N ASN A 23 -24.11 -2.25 12.79
CA ASN A 23 -22.97 -3.16 12.73
C ASN A 23 -22.92 -3.90 11.39
N ARG A 24 -24.05 -4.37 10.87
CA ARG A 24 -24.10 -5.02 9.54
C ARG A 24 -23.60 -4.13 8.42
N VAL A 25 -24.06 -2.87 8.37
CA VAL A 25 -23.61 -1.91 7.35
C VAL A 25 -22.12 -1.63 7.51
N MET A 26 -21.64 -1.42 8.74
CA MET A 26 -20.24 -1.14 9.01
C MET A 26 -19.32 -2.30 8.64
N MET A 27 -19.77 -3.54 8.85
CA MET A 27 -18.97 -4.74 8.54
C MET A 27 -18.99 -5.12 7.05
N LEU A 28 -20.13 -4.97 6.39
CA LEU A 28 -20.31 -5.44 5.02
C LEU A 28 -20.08 -4.34 3.97
N VAL A 29 -20.52 -3.12 4.23
CA VAL A 29 -20.50 -2.04 3.23
C VAL A 29 -19.24 -1.19 3.33
N PHE A 30 -18.82 -0.88 4.56
CA PHE A 30 -17.71 0.04 4.79
C PHE A 30 -16.36 -0.41 4.17
N PRO A 31 -15.94 -1.69 4.23
CA PRO A 31 -14.71 -2.14 3.57
C PRO A 31 -14.74 -1.96 2.04
N PHE A 32 -15.91 -2.14 1.41
CA PHE A 32 -16.03 -1.91 -0.04
C PHE A 32 -15.90 -0.43 -0.38
N ILE A 33 -16.60 0.45 0.36
CA ILE A 33 -16.47 1.89 0.17
C ILE A 33 -15.00 2.32 0.35
N GLN A 34 -14.34 1.85 1.40
CA GLN A 34 -12.93 2.14 1.63
C GLN A 34 -12.04 1.62 0.49
N MET A 35 -12.29 0.42 -0.02
CA MET A 35 -11.53 -0.13 -1.13
C MET A 35 -11.67 0.71 -2.39
N PHE A 36 -12.88 1.17 -2.72
CA PHE A 36 -13.11 2.07 -3.84
C PHE A 36 -12.40 3.42 -3.64
N ILE A 37 -12.58 4.04 -2.48
CA ILE A 37 -11.93 5.32 -2.17
C ILE A 37 -10.41 5.18 -2.31
N PHE A 38 -9.80 4.24 -1.59
CA PHE A 38 -8.34 4.10 -1.60
C PHE A 38 -7.80 3.57 -2.92
N GLY A 39 -8.51 2.67 -3.61
CA GLY A 39 -8.10 2.11 -4.91
C GLY A 39 -8.05 3.15 -6.03
N TYR A 40 -8.90 4.20 -5.95
CA TYR A 40 -8.89 5.30 -6.91
C TYR A 40 -8.08 6.51 -6.45
N VAL A 41 -8.13 6.85 -5.15
CA VAL A 41 -7.45 8.04 -4.61
C VAL A 41 -5.94 7.82 -4.54
N VAL A 42 -5.50 6.61 -4.19
CA VAL A 42 -4.07 6.29 -4.10
C VAL A 42 -3.55 5.88 -5.48
N ASN A 43 -3.54 6.84 -6.39
CA ASN A 43 -2.94 6.68 -7.72
C ASN A 43 -1.75 7.65 -7.83
N TYR A 44 -0.53 7.08 -7.92
CA TYR A 44 0.70 7.82 -8.18
C TYR A 44 1.12 7.72 -9.66
N ASP A 45 0.23 7.25 -10.54
CA ASP A 45 0.52 7.19 -11.97
C ASP A 45 0.55 8.61 -12.51
N ILE A 46 1.71 9.05 -12.91
CA ILE A 46 1.88 10.35 -13.55
C ILE A 46 1.49 10.18 -15.01
N THR A 47 0.25 10.50 -15.31
CA THR A 47 -0.29 10.43 -16.69
C THR A 47 -0.18 11.75 -17.43
N ASN A 48 0.09 12.84 -16.69
CA ASN A 48 0.11 14.19 -17.26
C ASN A 48 1.14 15.05 -16.51
N ILE A 49 2.27 15.31 -17.17
CA ILE A 49 3.32 16.22 -16.67
C ILE A 49 3.22 17.53 -17.44
N ARG A 50 2.79 18.59 -16.75
CA ARG A 50 2.72 19.94 -17.34
C ARG A 50 4.11 20.56 -17.35
N VAL A 51 4.59 20.96 -18.54
CA VAL A 51 5.96 21.44 -18.75
C VAL A 51 5.93 22.89 -19.21
N ALA A 52 6.79 23.72 -18.59
CA ALA A 52 7.17 25.01 -19.14
C ALA A 52 8.53 24.88 -19.85
N ILE A 53 8.65 25.44 -21.06
CA ILE A 53 9.90 25.48 -21.79
C ILE A 53 10.41 26.91 -21.87
N LEU A 54 11.67 27.09 -21.50
CA LEU A 54 12.47 28.29 -21.72
C LEU A 54 13.53 27.97 -22.77
N ASP A 55 13.26 28.31 -24.01
CA ASP A 55 14.17 28.05 -25.13
C ASP A 55 14.88 29.33 -25.57
N HIS A 56 16.13 29.51 -25.12
CA HIS A 56 17.00 30.60 -25.55
C HIS A 56 17.68 30.30 -26.89
N SER A 57 17.78 29.03 -27.31
CA SER A 57 18.42 28.63 -28.56
C SER A 57 17.58 28.96 -29.80
N LYS A 58 16.26 28.77 -29.71
CA LYS A 58 15.28 29.00 -30.78
C LYS A 58 15.62 28.38 -32.13
N THR A 59 16.33 27.24 -32.11
CA THR A 59 16.83 26.52 -33.27
C THR A 59 15.96 25.34 -33.68
N SER A 60 16.32 24.69 -34.83
CA SER A 60 15.67 23.45 -35.26
C SER A 60 15.91 22.30 -34.28
N GLU A 61 17.12 22.25 -33.70
CA GLU A 61 17.51 21.22 -32.73
C GLU A 61 16.77 21.35 -31.40
N SER A 62 16.59 22.58 -30.90
CA SER A 62 15.82 22.83 -29.66
C SER A 62 14.35 22.51 -29.84
N ARG A 63 13.76 22.80 -31.03
CA ARG A 63 12.36 22.43 -31.33
C ARG A 63 12.18 20.92 -31.39
N LYS A 64 13.09 20.17 -32.05
CA LYS A 64 13.04 18.71 -32.07
C LYS A 64 13.12 18.10 -30.65
N LEU A 65 13.94 18.69 -29.78
CA LEU A 65 13.97 18.29 -28.37
C LEU A 65 12.61 18.51 -27.70
N ALA A 66 11.98 19.67 -27.87
CA ALA A 66 10.65 19.96 -27.35
C ALA A 66 9.59 18.99 -27.92
N ASP A 67 9.65 18.69 -29.21
CA ASP A 67 8.73 17.77 -29.88
C ASP A 67 8.88 16.32 -29.34
N SER A 68 10.08 15.91 -28.94
CA SER A 68 10.32 14.59 -28.35
C SER A 68 9.60 14.43 -27.00
N PHE A 69 9.46 15.50 -26.22
CA PHE A 69 8.65 15.50 -25.01
C PHE A 69 7.16 15.41 -25.32
N THR A 70 6.67 16.21 -26.27
CA THR A 70 5.25 16.18 -26.67
C THR A 70 4.84 14.84 -27.26
N GLY A 71 5.72 14.18 -27.99
CA GLY A 71 5.48 12.87 -28.60
C GLY A 71 5.36 11.71 -27.60
N SER A 72 5.70 11.91 -26.33
CA SER A 72 5.69 10.86 -25.31
C SER A 72 4.32 10.61 -24.66
N LYS A 73 3.26 11.34 -24.99
CA LYS A 73 1.90 11.29 -24.42
C LYS A 73 1.80 11.59 -22.91
N ILE A 74 2.92 11.65 -22.20
CA ILE A 74 2.97 11.89 -20.74
C ILE A 74 3.27 13.37 -20.47
N PHE A 75 4.09 14.00 -21.31
CA PHE A 75 4.48 15.39 -21.17
C PHE A 75 3.58 16.30 -22.02
N HIS A 76 3.05 17.32 -21.39
CA HIS A 76 2.25 18.36 -22.05
C HIS A 76 2.93 19.71 -21.88
N ILE A 77 3.45 20.26 -22.97
CA ILE A 77 4.01 21.61 -22.97
C ILE A 77 2.86 22.59 -22.87
N THR A 78 2.67 23.16 -21.68
CA THR A 78 1.56 24.08 -21.42
C THR A 78 1.97 25.53 -21.60
N ASN A 79 3.24 25.86 -21.37
CA ASN A 79 3.74 27.23 -21.39
C ASN A 79 5.11 27.29 -22.06
N ASN A 80 5.25 28.22 -23.02
CA ASN A 80 6.52 28.71 -23.47
C ASN A 80 6.80 30.02 -22.74
N VAL A 81 7.95 30.10 -22.08
CA VAL A 81 8.34 31.26 -21.28
C VAL A 81 9.60 31.87 -21.82
N ASP A 82 9.74 33.18 -21.68
CA ASP A 82 10.91 33.91 -22.17
C ASP A 82 11.90 34.26 -21.05
N ASP A 83 11.51 34.10 -19.77
CA ASP A 83 12.32 34.44 -18.60
C ASP A 83 12.26 33.36 -17.51
N GLU A 84 13.39 33.16 -16.81
CA GLU A 84 13.49 32.25 -15.66
C GLU A 84 12.54 32.62 -14.51
N ARG A 85 12.29 33.91 -14.29
CA ARG A 85 11.37 34.37 -13.25
C ARG A 85 9.96 33.89 -13.52
N GLN A 86 9.53 33.97 -14.78
CA GLN A 86 8.21 33.47 -15.19
C GLN A 86 8.11 31.95 -15.00
N MET A 87 9.15 31.20 -15.36
CA MET A 87 9.19 29.75 -15.15
C MET A 87 9.12 29.39 -13.66
N THR A 88 9.90 30.09 -12.84
CA THR A 88 9.89 29.88 -11.38
C THR A 88 8.52 30.23 -10.78
N GLU A 89 7.87 31.29 -11.24
CA GLU A 89 6.53 31.66 -10.78
C GLU A 89 5.48 30.59 -11.15
N LEU A 90 5.56 30.02 -12.35
CA LEU A 90 4.66 28.95 -12.78
C LEU A 90 4.85 27.68 -11.93
N LEU A 91 6.09 27.34 -11.56
CA LEU A 91 6.39 26.22 -10.64
C LEU A 91 5.87 26.50 -9.22
N LEU A 92 6.12 27.71 -8.68
CA LEU A 92 5.66 28.12 -7.35
C LEU A 92 4.13 28.13 -7.23
N ARG A 93 3.43 28.47 -8.32
CA ARG A 93 1.95 28.45 -8.37
C ARG A 93 1.37 27.10 -8.76
N GLU A 94 2.18 26.06 -8.85
CA GLU A 94 1.78 24.70 -9.25
C GLU A 94 1.02 24.66 -10.60
N LYS A 95 1.24 25.64 -11.48
CA LYS A 95 0.66 25.67 -12.82
C LYS A 95 1.38 24.72 -13.77
N VAL A 96 2.66 24.47 -13.53
CA VAL A 96 3.49 23.47 -14.22
C VAL A 96 4.21 22.59 -13.21
N ASP A 97 4.47 21.36 -13.60
CA ASP A 97 5.11 20.36 -12.78
C ASP A 97 6.63 20.30 -12.98
N MET A 98 7.07 20.85 -14.13
CA MET A 98 8.47 20.81 -14.53
C MET A 98 8.79 21.97 -15.48
N GLY A 99 10.01 22.50 -15.38
CA GLY A 99 10.59 23.45 -16.31
C GLY A 99 11.78 22.87 -17.05
N ILE A 100 11.91 23.13 -18.35
CA ILE A 100 13.06 22.78 -19.17
C ILE A 100 13.67 24.06 -19.71
N LYS A 101 14.94 24.32 -19.37
CA LYS A 101 15.71 25.43 -19.90
C LYS A 101 16.75 24.92 -20.89
N ILE A 102 16.73 25.53 -22.08
CA ILE A 102 17.67 25.25 -23.17
C ILE A 102 18.47 26.53 -23.41
N ASP A 103 19.78 26.43 -23.24
CA ASP A 103 20.67 27.60 -23.38
C ASP A 103 20.97 27.95 -24.85
N HIS A 104 21.48 29.15 -25.08
CA HIS A 104 21.74 29.71 -26.43
C HIS A 104 22.70 28.88 -27.27
N ASP A 105 23.66 28.24 -26.64
CA ASP A 105 24.75 27.48 -27.30
C ASP A 105 24.38 26.00 -27.57
N PHE A 106 23.16 25.54 -27.18
CA PHE A 106 22.69 24.17 -27.32
C PHE A 106 22.93 23.61 -28.72
N ALA A 107 22.43 24.25 -29.77
CA ALA A 107 22.59 23.79 -31.14
C ALA A 107 24.06 23.81 -31.61
N SER A 108 24.84 24.82 -31.19
CA SER A 108 26.26 24.92 -31.58
C SER A 108 27.09 23.80 -30.96
N MET A 109 26.81 23.42 -29.72
CA MET A 109 27.46 22.30 -29.04
C MET A 109 27.16 20.97 -29.71
N ILE A 110 25.84 20.71 -30.00
CA ILE A 110 25.43 19.50 -30.71
C ILE A 110 26.14 19.40 -32.07
N ARG A 111 26.16 20.47 -32.86
CA ARG A 111 26.84 20.49 -34.18
C ARG A 111 28.35 20.24 -34.11
N LYS A 112 28.98 20.59 -32.99
CA LYS A 112 30.39 20.32 -32.72
C LYS A 112 30.63 18.91 -32.14
N GLY A 113 29.60 18.10 -31.95
CA GLY A 113 29.71 16.78 -31.31
C GLY A 113 30.03 16.85 -29.81
N GLN A 114 29.76 17.98 -29.18
CA GLN A 114 29.97 18.22 -27.75
C GLN A 114 28.69 17.93 -26.96
N THR A 115 28.85 17.67 -25.67
CA THR A 115 27.69 17.51 -24.75
C THR A 115 27.01 18.86 -24.51
N ALA A 116 25.77 18.99 -24.94
CA ALA A 116 24.95 20.19 -24.72
C ALA A 116 24.13 20.02 -23.41
N PRO A 117 24.43 20.79 -22.34
CA PRO A 117 23.68 20.71 -21.11
C PRO A 117 22.30 21.34 -21.28
N ILE A 118 21.28 20.73 -20.65
CA ILE A 118 19.97 21.32 -20.44
C ILE A 118 19.67 21.31 -18.95
N GLN A 119 18.99 22.34 -18.46
CA GLN A 119 18.58 22.41 -17.08
C GLN A 119 17.14 21.94 -16.95
N ILE A 120 16.88 21.02 -16.01
CA ILE A 120 15.55 20.51 -15.71
C ILE A 120 15.22 20.90 -14.28
N LEU A 121 14.18 21.70 -14.11
CA LEU A 121 13.65 22.13 -12.83
C LEU A 121 12.39 21.31 -12.54
N VAL A 122 12.38 20.58 -11.45
CA VAL A 122 11.24 19.75 -11.03
C VAL A 122 10.78 20.20 -9.67
N ASP A 123 9.46 20.32 -9.48
CA ASP A 123 8.91 20.51 -8.14
C ASP A 123 9.19 19.28 -7.26
N GLY A 124 10.07 19.46 -6.29
CA GLY A 124 10.51 18.43 -5.34
C GLY A 124 9.67 18.34 -4.07
N SER A 125 8.63 19.13 -3.92
CA SER A 125 7.76 19.12 -2.72
C SER A 125 7.15 17.74 -2.47
N MET A 126 6.84 17.00 -3.53
CA MET A 126 6.42 15.60 -3.50
C MET A 126 7.54 14.71 -4.08
N SER A 127 8.48 14.29 -3.22
CA SER A 127 9.69 13.58 -3.63
C SER A 127 9.46 12.33 -4.49
N ASN A 128 8.39 11.56 -4.21
CA ASN A 128 8.04 10.38 -5.00
C ASN A 128 7.66 10.75 -6.45
N MET A 129 6.83 11.77 -6.61
CA MET A 129 6.44 12.27 -7.94
C MET A 129 7.60 12.91 -8.68
N ALA A 130 8.45 13.68 -7.97
CA ALA A 130 9.65 14.27 -8.55
C ALA A 130 10.58 13.19 -9.11
N SER A 131 10.83 12.11 -8.38
CA SER A 131 11.68 11.01 -8.83
C SER A 131 11.14 10.33 -10.09
N VAL A 132 9.83 10.13 -10.17
CA VAL A 132 9.19 9.54 -11.36
C VAL A 132 9.27 10.50 -12.55
N ARG A 133 9.03 11.80 -12.36
CA ARG A 133 9.16 12.83 -13.41
C ARG A 133 10.58 12.86 -13.98
N VAL A 134 11.60 12.82 -13.10
CA VAL A 134 13.01 12.76 -13.51
C VAL A 134 13.33 11.49 -14.30
N ALA A 135 12.83 10.33 -13.87
CA ALA A 135 13.04 9.07 -14.58
C ALA A 135 12.41 9.07 -15.98
N TYR A 136 11.18 9.57 -16.13
CA TYR A 136 10.55 9.72 -17.44
C TYR A 136 11.29 10.72 -18.32
N THR A 137 11.75 11.84 -17.77
CA THR A 137 12.55 12.84 -18.48
C THR A 137 13.85 12.23 -19.01
N ALA A 138 14.55 11.47 -18.17
CA ALA A 138 15.78 10.77 -18.58
C ALA A 138 15.51 9.79 -19.73
N SER A 139 14.37 9.08 -19.71
CA SER A 139 13.96 8.16 -20.79
C SER A 139 13.70 8.88 -22.12
N VAL A 140 13.04 10.04 -22.08
CA VAL A 140 12.80 10.86 -23.31
C VAL A 140 14.11 11.39 -23.87
N LEU A 141 15.01 11.89 -22.99
CA LEU A 141 16.33 12.39 -23.42
C LEU A 141 17.21 11.27 -24.01
N ASP A 142 17.16 10.08 -23.43
CA ASP A 142 17.89 8.93 -23.94
C ASP A 142 17.35 8.48 -25.32
N LYS A 143 16.03 8.53 -25.51
CA LYS A 143 15.41 8.30 -26.81
C LYS A 143 15.83 9.36 -27.83
N PHE A 144 15.77 10.64 -27.47
CA PHE A 144 16.20 11.75 -28.30
C PHE A 144 17.66 11.61 -28.73
N ASN A 145 18.54 11.27 -27.80
CA ASN A 145 19.99 11.04 -28.11
C ASN A 145 20.19 9.86 -29.05
N ARG A 146 19.41 8.81 -28.95
CA ARG A 146 19.57 7.60 -29.79
C ARG A 146 18.98 7.74 -31.18
N GLU A 147 17.81 8.32 -31.30
CA GLU A 147 17.03 8.35 -32.54
C GLU A 147 17.28 9.66 -33.31
N GLU A 148 16.96 10.79 -32.72
CA GLU A 148 16.98 12.10 -33.39
C GLU A 148 18.39 12.63 -33.67
N LEU A 149 19.29 12.55 -32.68
CA LEU A 149 20.67 13.04 -32.89
C LEU A 149 21.46 12.16 -33.86
N ARG A 150 21.16 10.85 -33.91
CA ARG A 150 21.80 9.92 -34.83
C ARG A 150 21.38 10.14 -36.28
N GLU A 151 20.12 10.52 -36.51
CA GLU A 151 19.65 10.88 -37.86
C GLU A 151 20.18 12.24 -38.31
N LEU A 152 20.25 13.20 -37.40
CA LEU A 152 20.76 14.55 -37.70
C LEU A 152 22.27 14.58 -37.98
N TYR A 153 23.02 13.74 -37.28
CA TYR A 153 24.49 13.73 -37.32
C TYR A 153 25.02 12.28 -37.41
N PRO A 154 24.98 11.65 -38.59
CA PRO A 154 25.54 10.32 -38.78
C PRO A 154 27.09 10.38 -38.67
N MET A 155 27.58 10.41 -37.45
CA MET A 155 29.00 10.31 -37.17
C MET A 155 29.44 8.85 -37.22
N ASN A 156 30.40 8.53 -38.10
CA ASN A 156 31.03 7.22 -38.25
C ASN A 156 31.97 6.84 -37.06
N MET A 157 31.65 7.28 -35.86
CA MET A 157 32.38 6.88 -34.65
C MET A 157 31.62 5.77 -33.92
N SER A 158 32.05 4.54 -34.17
CA SER A 158 31.66 3.36 -33.43
C SER A 158 32.31 3.37 -32.05
N TYR A 159 31.78 4.13 -31.12
CA TYR A 159 32.04 3.90 -29.70
C TYR A 159 31.16 2.77 -29.21
N GLY A 160 31.75 1.79 -28.49
CA GLY A 160 30.99 0.75 -27.84
C GLY A 160 29.95 1.37 -26.89
N LYS A 161 28.68 1.31 -27.28
CA LYS A 161 27.59 1.82 -26.45
C LYS A 161 27.08 0.72 -25.55
N VAL A 162 26.92 1.00 -24.25
CA VAL A 162 26.14 0.15 -23.34
C VAL A 162 24.67 0.43 -23.60
N ASP A 163 23.99 -0.49 -24.28
CA ASP A 163 22.55 -0.43 -24.50
C ASP A 163 21.85 -1.03 -23.27
N ALA A 164 21.42 -0.17 -22.37
CA ALA A 164 20.68 -0.57 -21.18
C ALA A 164 19.22 -0.87 -21.56
N ARG A 165 18.91 -2.13 -21.86
CA ARG A 165 17.54 -2.58 -22.10
C ARG A 165 16.81 -2.76 -20.76
N ILE A 166 16.22 -1.70 -20.25
CA ILE A 166 15.47 -1.71 -19.01
C ILE A 166 14.15 -2.46 -19.23
N ARG A 167 13.92 -3.55 -18.48
CA ARG A 167 12.68 -4.28 -18.47
C ARG A 167 12.14 -4.35 -17.05
N THR A 168 10.99 -3.74 -16.81
CA THR A 168 10.28 -3.84 -15.52
C THR A 168 9.56 -5.20 -15.44
N TRP A 169 9.91 -6.00 -14.41
CA TRP A 169 9.29 -7.29 -14.17
C TRP A 169 8.10 -7.12 -13.23
N TYR A 170 7.07 -7.96 -13.42
CA TYR A 170 5.85 -8.03 -12.59
C TYR A 170 4.89 -6.84 -12.67
N ASN A 171 5.32 -5.69 -13.16
CA ASN A 171 4.48 -4.51 -13.41
C ASN A 171 5.07 -3.71 -14.60
N PRO A 172 4.92 -4.22 -15.84
CA PRO A 172 5.55 -3.62 -17.02
C PRO A 172 5.11 -2.17 -17.26
N ASN A 173 3.87 -1.85 -16.93
CA ASN A 173 3.28 -0.52 -17.12
C ASN A 173 3.50 0.41 -15.92
N LEU A 174 4.22 -0.04 -14.87
CA LEU A 174 4.43 0.70 -13.62
C LEU A 174 3.12 1.21 -12.99
N ASN A 175 2.01 0.46 -13.16
CA ASN A 175 0.71 0.83 -12.63
C ASN A 175 0.72 0.83 -11.10
N SER A 176 0.44 1.97 -10.50
CA SER A 176 0.43 2.15 -9.04
C SER A 176 -0.61 1.28 -8.35
N GLN A 177 -1.74 1.00 -8.99
CA GLN A 177 -2.80 0.16 -8.42
C GLN A 177 -2.31 -1.24 -8.11
N TYR A 178 -1.39 -1.81 -8.91
CA TYR A 178 -0.82 -3.14 -8.65
C TYR A 178 -0.05 -3.21 -7.32
N PHE A 179 0.55 -2.10 -6.90
CA PHE A 179 1.25 -2.01 -5.63
C PHE A 179 0.30 -1.72 -4.45
N PHE A 180 -0.66 -0.79 -4.65
CA PHE A 180 -1.50 -0.28 -3.57
C PHE A 180 -2.70 -1.16 -3.27
N VAL A 181 -3.41 -1.69 -4.29
CA VAL A 181 -4.65 -2.44 -4.07
C VAL A 181 -4.45 -3.69 -3.21
N PRO A 182 -3.45 -4.56 -3.44
CA PRO A 182 -3.19 -5.68 -2.53
C PRO A 182 -2.86 -5.22 -1.11
N GLY A 183 -2.16 -4.10 -0.97
CA GLY A 183 -1.86 -3.52 0.33
C GLY A 183 -3.09 -3.00 1.07
N ILE A 184 -4.03 -2.38 0.35
CA ILE A 184 -5.31 -1.91 0.89
C ILE A 184 -6.12 -3.11 1.42
N VAL A 185 -6.14 -4.24 0.70
CA VAL A 185 -6.78 -5.49 1.19
C VAL A 185 -6.27 -5.85 2.59
N ALA A 186 -4.94 -5.86 2.79
CA ALA A 186 -4.35 -6.16 4.08
C ALA A 186 -4.75 -5.19 5.19
N VAL A 187 -4.72 -3.89 4.87
CA VAL A 187 -5.08 -2.82 5.81
C VAL A 187 -6.55 -2.90 6.21
N LEU A 188 -7.45 -3.15 5.25
CA LEU A 188 -8.88 -3.29 5.52
C LEU A 188 -9.18 -4.47 6.45
N ILE A 189 -8.55 -5.62 6.20
CA ILE A 189 -8.68 -6.80 7.07
C ILE A 189 -8.15 -6.49 8.47
N MET A 190 -7.02 -5.80 8.58
CA MET A 190 -6.45 -5.39 9.87
C MET A 190 -7.41 -4.47 10.64
N ILE A 191 -7.87 -3.39 10.04
CA ILE A 191 -8.73 -2.41 10.69
C ILE A 191 -10.02 -3.09 11.18
N THR A 192 -10.66 -3.87 10.31
CA THR A 192 -11.92 -4.55 10.65
C THR A 192 -11.71 -5.55 11.78
N SER A 193 -10.69 -6.41 11.69
CA SER A 193 -10.40 -7.41 12.72
C SER A 193 -10.04 -6.78 14.06
N PHE A 194 -9.24 -5.71 14.08
CA PHE A 194 -8.89 -4.98 15.31
C PHE A 194 -10.13 -4.38 15.99
N ILE A 195 -10.92 -3.59 15.25
CA ILE A 195 -12.08 -2.90 15.82
C ILE A 195 -13.10 -3.90 16.34
N LEU A 196 -13.44 -4.93 15.57
CA LEU A 196 -14.44 -5.91 15.97
C LEU A 196 -14.03 -6.68 17.22
N THR A 197 -12.77 -7.14 17.29
CA THR A 197 -12.30 -7.93 18.43
C THR A 197 -12.00 -7.08 19.67
N SER A 198 -11.58 -5.83 19.49
CA SER A 198 -11.36 -4.94 20.64
C SER A 198 -12.65 -4.63 21.42
N ILE A 199 -13.79 -4.73 20.77
CA ILE A 199 -15.10 -4.52 21.39
C ILE A 199 -15.69 -5.83 21.93
N ALA A 200 -15.20 -6.99 21.48
CA ALA A 200 -15.85 -8.28 21.68
C ALA A 200 -16.09 -8.66 23.15
N ILE A 201 -15.11 -8.49 24.02
CA ILE A 201 -15.21 -8.82 25.46
C ILE A 201 -15.87 -7.67 26.23
N ILE A 202 -15.50 -6.43 25.89
CA ILE A 202 -16.00 -5.26 26.58
C ILE A 202 -17.52 -5.08 26.40
N ARG A 203 -18.05 -5.53 25.26
CA ARG A 203 -19.49 -5.52 25.01
C ARG A 203 -20.25 -6.35 26.05
N GLU A 204 -19.79 -7.58 26.33
CA GLU A 204 -20.43 -8.43 27.37
C GLU A 204 -20.37 -7.78 28.75
N LYS A 205 -19.29 -7.04 29.02
CA LYS A 205 -19.11 -6.35 30.31
C LYS A 205 -20.06 -5.16 30.45
N GLU A 206 -20.19 -4.31 29.40
CA GLU A 206 -21.07 -3.15 29.42
C GLU A 206 -22.56 -3.55 29.36
N ASP A 207 -22.88 -4.62 28.61
CA ASP A 207 -24.26 -5.14 28.50
C ASP A 207 -24.67 -5.95 29.73
N GLY A 208 -23.80 -6.11 30.78
CA GLY A 208 -24.08 -6.82 32.03
C GLY A 208 -24.20 -8.36 31.88
N THR A 209 -23.84 -8.89 30.69
CA THR A 209 -23.96 -10.34 30.43
C THR A 209 -22.69 -11.09 30.86
N MET A 210 -21.64 -10.40 31.23
CA MET A 210 -20.36 -11.02 31.67
C MET A 210 -20.53 -11.83 32.95
N GLU A 211 -21.32 -11.34 33.92
CA GLU A 211 -21.61 -12.05 35.18
C GLU A 211 -22.35 -13.36 34.93
N GLN A 212 -23.31 -13.36 34.01
CA GLN A 212 -24.01 -14.57 33.62
C GLN A 212 -23.09 -15.60 32.97
N LEU A 213 -22.10 -15.15 32.18
CA LEU A 213 -21.12 -16.02 31.54
C LEU A 213 -20.13 -16.61 32.56
N ILE A 214 -19.76 -15.88 33.61
CA ILE A 214 -18.85 -16.34 34.67
C ILE A 214 -19.48 -17.47 35.48
N VAL A 215 -20.80 -17.41 35.76
CA VAL A 215 -21.52 -18.46 36.48
C VAL A 215 -21.66 -19.76 35.65
N THR A 216 -21.52 -19.67 34.32
CA THR A 216 -21.57 -20.87 33.47
C THR A 216 -20.29 -21.68 33.58
N PRO A 217 -20.31 -23.03 33.46
CA PRO A 217 -19.16 -23.90 33.52
C PRO A 217 -18.30 -23.83 32.21
N LEU A 218 -18.03 -22.60 31.72
CA LEU A 218 -17.25 -22.33 30.56
C LEU A 218 -15.77 -22.14 30.96
N LYS A 219 -14.88 -22.81 30.24
CA LYS A 219 -13.44 -22.56 30.39
C LYS A 219 -13.04 -21.30 29.61
N SER A 220 -12.05 -20.57 30.08
CA SER A 220 -11.56 -19.33 29.44
C SER A 220 -11.26 -19.49 27.95
N TYR A 221 -10.65 -20.61 27.55
CA TYR A 221 -10.36 -20.87 26.14
C TYR A 221 -11.62 -21.15 25.30
N GLU A 222 -12.66 -21.78 25.88
CA GLU A 222 -13.94 -22.02 25.19
C GLU A 222 -14.65 -20.69 24.90
N PHE A 223 -14.60 -19.76 25.85
CA PHE A 223 -15.15 -18.41 25.71
C PHE A 223 -14.42 -17.62 24.62
N ILE A 224 -13.07 -17.57 24.67
CA ILE A 224 -12.26 -16.85 23.70
C ILE A 224 -12.43 -17.43 22.29
N LEU A 225 -12.41 -18.76 22.12
CA LEU A 225 -12.65 -19.38 20.84
C LEU A 225 -14.05 -19.11 20.32
N GLY A 226 -15.08 -19.20 21.18
CA GLY A 226 -16.45 -18.89 20.82
C GLY A 226 -16.64 -17.47 20.34
N LYS A 227 -15.89 -16.51 20.91
CA LYS A 227 -15.86 -15.10 20.49
C LYS A 227 -15.05 -14.88 19.23
N THR A 228 -13.92 -15.57 19.05
CA THR A 228 -12.97 -15.32 17.96
C THR A 228 -13.39 -15.94 16.64
N ILE A 229 -13.96 -17.16 16.66
CA ILE A 229 -14.36 -17.89 15.44
C ILE A 229 -15.29 -17.08 14.54
N PRO A 230 -16.36 -16.41 15.01
CA PRO A 230 -17.20 -15.57 14.16
C PRO A 230 -16.42 -14.46 13.45
N TYR A 231 -15.51 -13.80 14.14
CA TYR A 231 -14.69 -12.74 13.55
C TYR A 231 -13.70 -13.27 12.51
N ILE A 232 -13.12 -14.47 12.71
CA ILE A 232 -12.31 -15.14 11.69
C ILE A 232 -13.13 -15.38 10.43
N ILE A 233 -14.33 -15.97 10.57
CA ILE A 233 -15.19 -16.28 9.43
C ILE A 233 -15.58 -15.01 8.67
N LEU A 234 -15.96 -13.96 9.39
CA LEU A 234 -16.30 -12.66 8.79
C LEU A 234 -15.10 -12.02 8.07
N SER A 235 -13.93 -12.02 8.69
CA SER A 235 -12.73 -11.46 8.08
C SER A 235 -12.25 -12.26 6.87
N LEU A 236 -12.41 -13.59 6.87
CA LEU A 236 -12.15 -14.45 5.71
C LEU A 236 -13.16 -14.18 4.60
N GLY A 237 -14.45 -14.02 4.94
CA GLY A 237 -15.46 -13.63 3.98
C GLY A 237 -15.20 -12.26 3.36
N GLN A 238 -14.78 -11.29 4.18
CA GLN A 238 -14.33 -9.98 3.72
C GLN A 238 -13.11 -10.09 2.80
N MET A 239 -12.11 -10.91 3.17
CA MET A 239 -10.94 -11.17 2.32
C MET A 239 -11.36 -11.65 0.94
N VAL A 240 -12.20 -12.68 0.86
CA VAL A 240 -12.68 -13.23 -0.41
C VAL A 240 -13.38 -12.16 -1.24
N ALA A 241 -14.29 -11.40 -0.62
CA ALA A 241 -15.04 -10.35 -1.30
C ALA A 241 -14.15 -9.24 -1.84
N VAL A 242 -13.16 -8.78 -1.04
CA VAL A 242 -12.24 -7.72 -1.44
C VAL A 242 -11.23 -8.22 -2.51
N ILE A 243 -10.81 -9.50 -2.45
CA ILE A 243 -9.97 -10.12 -3.50
C ILE A 243 -10.73 -10.22 -4.83
N VAL A 244 -11.99 -10.67 -4.79
CA VAL A 244 -12.85 -10.71 -5.99
C VAL A 244 -12.94 -9.34 -6.61
N LEU A 245 -13.13 -8.30 -5.82
CA LEU A 245 -13.19 -6.92 -6.27
C LEU A 245 -11.84 -6.43 -6.82
N ALA A 246 -10.72 -6.81 -6.20
CA ALA A 246 -9.38 -6.50 -6.69
C ALA A 246 -9.11 -7.10 -8.08
N ILE A 247 -9.54 -8.34 -8.31
CA ILE A 247 -9.31 -9.04 -9.58
C ILE A 247 -10.26 -8.54 -10.66
N TYR A 248 -11.58 -8.48 -10.40
CA TYR A 248 -12.57 -8.20 -11.43
C TYR A 248 -12.81 -6.71 -11.69
N TRP A 249 -12.61 -5.86 -10.71
CA TRP A 249 -12.84 -4.42 -10.85
C TRP A 249 -11.56 -3.64 -11.12
N PHE A 250 -10.49 -3.95 -10.37
CA PHE A 250 -9.20 -3.28 -10.51
C PHE A 250 -8.23 -4.03 -11.42
N GLU A 251 -8.64 -5.17 -12.00
CA GLU A 251 -7.84 -5.98 -12.93
C GLU A 251 -6.45 -6.33 -12.40
N ILE A 252 -6.35 -6.52 -11.07
CA ILE A 252 -5.08 -6.88 -10.45
C ILE A 252 -4.78 -8.35 -10.74
N PRO A 253 -3.61 -8.68 -11.32
CA PRO A 253 -3.27 -10.06 -11.61
C PRO A 253 -3.06 -10.87 -10.32
N LEU A 254 -3.65 -12.06 -10.26
CA LEU A 254 -3.38 -13.04 -9.23
C LEU A 254 -2.56 -14.19 -9.83
N ASN A 255 -1.23 -14.07 -9.77
CA ASN A 255 -0.31 -15.02 -10.39
C ASN A 255 0.03 -16.23 -9.49
N GLY A 256 -0.30 -16.16 -8.20
CA GLY A 256 0.03 -17.20 -7.22
C GLY A 256 -1.18 -17.96 -6.70
N SER A 257 -0.95 -18.79 -5.68
CA SER A 257 -1.96 -19.71 -5.13
C SER A 257 -2.90 -18.99 -4.14
N ILE A 258 -4.20 -19.06 -4.39
CA ILE A 258 -5.26 -18.58 -3.47
C ILE A 258 -5.21 -19.34 -2.15
N LEU A 259 -4.84 -20.63 -2.16
CA LEU A 259 -4.77 -21.45 -0.95
C LEU A 259 -3.67 -20.95 0.00
N LEU A 260 -2.50 -20.57 -0.55
CA LEU A 260 -1.44 -19.95 0.24
C LEU A 260 -1.93 -18.61 0.82
N LEU A 261 -2.61 -17.81 0.03
CA LEU A 261 -3.16 -16.54 0.49
C LEU A 261 -4.17 -16.71 1.63
N PHE A 262 -5.07 -17.71 1.51
CA PHE A 262 -6.02 -18.07 2.56
C PHE A 262 -5.29 -18.45 3.86
N PHE A 263 -4.27 -19.30 3.77
CA PHE A 263 -3.48 -19.73 4.92
C PHE A 263 -2.72 -18.55 5.56
N ALA A 264 -2.11 -17.67 4.74
CA ALA A 264 -1.47 -16.46 5.23
C ALA A 264 -2.45 -15.54 5.98
N THR A 265 -3.68 -15.40 5.46
CA THR A 265 -4.73 -14.60 6.11
C THR A 265 -5.14 -15.20 7.46
N CYS A 266 -5.27 -16.53 7.56
CA CYS A 266 -5.55 -17.16 8.85
C CYS A 266 -4.46 -16.86 9.90
N LEU A 267 -3.19 -16.93 9.51
CA LEU A 267 -2.05 -16.58 10.40
C LEU A 267 -2.05 -15.09 10.77
N PHE A 268 -2.33 -14.24 9.80
CA PHE A 268 -2.43 -12.79 10.03
C PHE A 268 -3.59 -12.47 10.99
N LEU A 269 -4.76 -13.09 10.80
CA LEU A 269 -5.90 -12.93 11.68
C LEU A 269 -5.61 -13.41 13.10
N LEU A 270 -4.83 -14.48 13.27
CA LEU A 270 -4.42 -14.94 14.60
C LEU A 270 -3.69 -13.83 15.37
N SER A 271 -2.80 -13.10 14.70
CA SER A 271 -2.08 -11.96 15.29
C SER A 271 -3.00 -10.77 15.56
N THR A 272 -3.78 -10.35 14.57
CA THR A 272 -4.62 -9.14 14.67
C THR A 272 -5.77 -9.31 15.66
N LEU A 273 -6.46 -10.46 15.63
CA LEU A 273 -7.51 -10.79 16.58
C LEU A 273 -6.95 -10.93 18.00
N GLY A 274 -5.76 -11.50 18.14
CA GLY A 274 -5.07 -11.60 19.43
C GLY A 274 -4.79 -10.22 20.04
N ILE A 275 -4.30 -9.26 19.25
CA ILE A 275 -4.06 -7.89 19.71
C ILE A 275 -5.40 -7.22 20.07
N GLY A 276 -6.43 -7.35 19.24
CA GLY A 276 -7.76 -6.81 19.54
C GLY A 276 -8.36 -7.38 20.82
N LEU A 277 -8.27 -8.69 21.05
CA LEU A 277 -8.68 -9.31 22.30
C LEU A 277 -7.90 -8.79 23.51
N PHE A 278 -6.57 -8.64 23.36
CA PHE A 278 -5.74 -8.07 24.43
C PHE A 278 -6.21 -6.66 24.79
N ILE A 279 -6.45 -5.81 23.79
CA ILE A 279 -7.01 -4.46 23.97
C ILE A 279 -8.36 -4.54 24.71
N SER A 280 -9.25 -5.45 24.31
CA SER A 280 -10.55 -5.64 24.93
C SER A 280 -10.45 -6.01 26.41
N THR A 281 -9.41 -6.75 26.82
CA THR A 281 -9.22 -7.13 28.23
C THR A 281 -8.72 -6.00 29.12
N ILE A 282 -7.98 -5.05 28.58
CA ILE A 282 -7.42 -3.92 29.35
C ILE A 282 -8.32 -2.69 29.35
N SER A 283 -9.28 -2.60 28.45
CA SER A 283 -10.20 -1.46 28.33
C SER A 283 -11.37 -1.57 29.31
N ALA A 284 -11.87 -0.43 29.80
CA ALA A 284 -13.01 -0.36 30.68
C ALA A 284 -14.33 -0.11 29.93
N THR A 285 -14.29 0.57 28.78
CA THR A 285 -15.48 0.93 27.97
C THR A 285 -15.24 0.63 26.49
N LYS A 286 -16.34 0.46 25.73
CA LYS A 286 -16.29 0.31 24.24
C LYS A 286 -15.54 1.46 23.60
N GLN A 287 -15.77 2.70 24.07
CA GLN A 287 -15.10 3.88 23.54
C GLN A 287 -13.59 3.84 23.78
N GLN A 288 -13.16 3.46 24.99
CA GLN A 288 -11.74 3.31 25.32
C GLN A 288 -11.09 2.22 24.45
N ALA A 289 -11.76 1.06 24.26
CA ALA A 289 -11.24 0.00 23.39
C ALA A 289 -11.06 0.46 21.96
N MET A 290 -12.01 1.22 21.41
CA MET A 290 -11.90 1.79 20.08
C MET A 290 -10.73 2.77 19.97
N MET A 291 -10.59 3.73 20.90
CA MET A 291 -9.49 4.69 20.91
C MET A 291 -8.12 3.99 21.01
N THR A 292 -8.01 2.99 21.89
CA THR A 292 -6.80 2.19 22.03
C THR A 292 -6.48 1.43 20.75
N SER A 293 -7.50 0.89 20.07
CA SER A 293 -7.31 0.21 18.79
C SER A 293 -6.75 1.15 17.72
N PHE A 294 -7.25 2.37 17.61
CA PHE A 294 -6.71 3.38 16.69
C PHE A 294 -5.26 3.73 17.01
N PHE A 295 -4.90 3.80 18.28
CA PHE A 295 -3.53 4.04 18.72
C PHE A 295 -2.57 2.94 18.25
N PHE A 296 -3.01 1.70 18.12
CA PHE A 296 -2.22 0.60 17.55
C PHE A 296 -2.30 0.55 16.02
N ILE A 297 -3.48 0.77 15.43
CA ILE A 297 -3.69 0.71 13.99
C ILE A 297 -2.78 1.69 13.25
N LEU A 298 -2.67 2.94 13.73
CA LEU A 298 -1.90 3.99 13.05
C LEU A 298 -0.40 3.67 12.96
N PRO A 299 0.32 3.31 14.03
CA PRO A 299 1.71 2.88 13.94
C PRO A 299 1.89 1.61 13.08
N PHE A 300 1.01 0.63 13.19
CA PHE A 300 1.10 -0.58 12.37
C PHE A 300 0.94 -0.26 10.88
N PHE A 301 0.02 0.61 10.52
CA PHE A 301 -0.15 1.08 9.15
C PHE A 301 1.10 1.82 8.65
N MET A 302 1.63 2.77 9.42
CA MET A 302 2.80 3.58 9.05
C MET A 302 4.08 2.74 8.95
N LEU A 303 4.29 1.82 9.89
CA LEU A 303 5.51 1.01 10.00
C LEU A 303 5.43 -0.32 9.23
N SER A 304 4.41 -0.51 8.40
CA SER A 304 4.20 -1.76 7.66
C SER A 304 5.02 -1.87 6.37
N GLY A 305 5.54 -0.77 5.85
CA GLY A 305 6.08 -0.70 4.49
C GLY A 305 5.02 -0.50 3.40
N PHE A 306 3.80 -0.12 3.80
CA PHE A 306 2.73 0.22 2.87
C PHE A 306 2.87 1.65 2.35
N VAL A 307 2.96 2.62 3.26
CA VAL A 307 3.07 4.06 2.93
C VAL A 307 4.51 4.44 2.60
N PHE A 308 5.45 4.03 3.44
CA PHE A 308 6.87 4.34 3.30
C PHE A 308 7.69 3.05 3.24
N PRO A 309 8.66 2.93 2.32
CA PRO A 309 9.58 1.79 2.29
C PRO A 309 10.32 1.66 3.63
N ILE A 310 10.35 0.44 4.18
CA ILE A 310 11.03 0.18 5.47
C ILE A 310 12.52 0.50 5.37
N SER A 311 13.15 0.29 4.20
CA SER A 311 14.55 0.62 3.95
C SER A 311 14.92 2.08 4.18
N ASN A 312 13.93 2.99 4.07
CA ASN A 312 14.14 4.43 4.24
C ASN A 312 13.96 4.88 5.70
N MET A 313 13.58 3.97 6.60
CA MET A 313 13.40 4.26 8.01
C MET A 313 14.75 4.18 8.77
N PRO A 314 14.91 4.93 9.88
CA PRO A 314 16.05 4.75 10.76
C PRO A 314 16.14 3.30 11.28
N GLN A 315 17.35 2.79 11.50
CA GLN A 315 17.59 1.38 11.85
C GLN A 315 16.79 0.90 13.08
N VAL A 316 16.68 1.73 14.10
CA VAL A 316 15.90 1.43 15.32
C VAL A 316 14.43 1.21 14.98
N VAL A 317 13.87 2.04 14.08
CA VAL A 317 12.48 1.92 13.63
C VAL A 317 12.28 0.65 12.78
N GLN A 318 13.28 0.31 11.94
CA GLN A 318 13.24 -0.94 11.17
C GLN A 318 13.13 -2.17 12.09
N TRP A 319 13.79 -2.19 13.24
CA TRP A 319 13.65 -3.27 14.22
C TRP A 319 12.25 -3.33 14.83
N LEU A 320 11.64 -2.20 15.13
CA LEU A 320 10.26 -2.15 15.63
C LEU A 320 9.26 -2.71 14.62
N THR A 321 9.53 -2.58 13.30
CA THR A 321 8.64 -3.12 12.28
C THR A 321 8.53 -4.65 12.32
N TYR A 322 9.48 -5.38 12.95
CA TYR A 322 9.39 -6.84 13.11
C TYR A 322 8.26 -7.27 14.06
N LEU A 323 7.79 -6.38 14.93
CA LEU A 323 6.62 -6.62 15.78
C LEU A 323 5.29 -6.37 15.07
N ASN A 324 5.34 -5.89 13.83
CA ASN A 324 4.18 -5.54 13.05
C ASN A 324 3.73 -6.69 12.13
N PRO A 325 2.61 -7.36 12.40
CA PRO A 325 2.14 -8.46 11.56
C PRO A 325 1.78 -8.01 10.13
N LEU A 326 1.34 -6.74 9.95
CA LEU A 326 1.00 -6.20 8.65
C LEU A 326 2.20 -6.15 7.70
N ARG A 327 3.42 -5.91 8.21
CA ARG A 327 4.66 -5.96 7.42
C ARG A 327 4.82 -7.28 6.66
N PHE A 328 4.71 -8.39 7.36
CA PHE A 328 4.89 -9.72 6.79
C PHE A 328 3.76 -10.10 5.84
N PHE A 329 2.53 -9.76 6.23
CA PHE A 329 1.37 -10.05 5.42
C PHE A 329 1.38 -9.28 4.09
N LEU A 330 1.83 -8.03 4.07
CA LEU A 330 2.01 -7.25 2.84
C LEU A 330 3.03 -7.88 1.88
N VAL A 331 4.14 -8.40 2.40
CA VAL A 331 5.14 -9.10 1.58
C VAL A 331 4.54 -10.35 0.96
N ILE A 332 3.78 -11.13 1.72
CA ILE A 332 3.08 -12.34 1.23
C ILE A 332 2.06 -11.95 0.15
N LEU A 333 1.19 -10.99 0.42
CA LEU A 333 0.17 -10.53 -0.53
C LEU A 333 0.79 -10.09 -1.87
N ARG A 334 1.76 -9.17 -1.82
CA ARG A 334 2.43 -8.69 -3.03
C ARG A 334 3.19 -9.83 -3.74
N GLY A 335 3.79 -10.73 -2.98
CA GLY A 335 4.48 -11.91 -3.52
C GLY A 335 3.53 -12.84 -4.28
N ILE A 336 2.35 -13.10 -3.75
CA ILE A 336 1.34 -13.98 -4.36
C ILE A 336 0.66 -13.28 -5.53
N PHE A 337 0.18 -12.04 -5.35
CA PHE A 337 -0.54 -11.32 -6.41
C PHE A 337 0.34 -11.03 -7.61
N LEU A 338 1.48 -10.36 -7.41
CA LEU A 338 2.28 -9.81 -8.50
C LEU A 338 3.33 -10.78 -9.00
N LYS A 339 4.05 -11.46 -8.09
CA LYS A 339 5.21 -12.29 -8.44
C LYS A 339 4.87 -13.75 -8.65
N GLY A 340 3.71 -14.24 -8.16
CA GLY A 340 3.33 -15.65 -8.24
C GLY A 340 4.25 -16.59 -7.44
N VAL A 341 4.97 -16.08 -6.42
CA VAL A 341 5.93 -16.87 -5.65
C VAL A 341 5.23 -17.81 -4.66
N GLY A 342 5.79 -18.99 -4.49
CA GLY A 342 5.27 -20.02 -3.60
C GLY A 342 5.87 -19.96 -2.19
N LEU A 343 5.50 -20.96 -1.38
CA LEU A 343 5.93 -21.08 0.02
C LEU A 343 7.46 -21.15 0.17
N HIS A 344 8.18 -21.72 -0.81
CA HIS A 344 9.64 -21.84 -0.78
C HIS A 344 10.37 -20.49 -0.69
N VAL A 345 9.75 -19.40 -1.15
CA VAL A 345 10.28 -18.02 -1.03
C VAL A 345 9.70 -17.33 0.19
N LEU A 346 8.41 -17.55 0.47
CA LEU A 346 7.65 -16.80 1.47
C LEU A 346 7.68 -17.42 2.89
N TRP A 347 8.34 -18.58 3.08
CA TRP A 347 8.36 -19.27 4.37
C TRP A 347 8.83 -18.41 5.56
N PRO A 348 9.79 -17.47 5.43
CA PRO A 348 10.20 -16.66 6.57
C PRO A 348 9.07 -15.75 7.07
N GLN A 349 8.26 -15.20 6.14
CA GLN A 349 7.13 -14.34 6.46
C GLN A 349 5.99 -15.14 7.11
N TYR A 350 5.73 -16.36 6.63
CA TYR A 350 4.76 -17.26 7.25
C TYR A 350 5.20 -17.68 8.66
N LEU A 351 6.48 -17.96 8.85
CA LEU A 351 7.04 -18.28 10.17
C LEU A 351 6.91 -17.11 11.13
N ALA A 352 7.26 -15.91 10.68
CA ALA A 352 7.13 -14.70 11.48
C ALA A 352 5.68 -14.43 11.91
N LEU A 353 4.72 -14.55 10.99
CA LEU A 353 3.29 -14.42 11.32
C LEU A 353 2.82 -15.50 12.30
N THR A 354 3.30 -16.72 12.13
CA THR A 354 2.95 -17.84 13.05
C THR A 354 3.45 -17.55 14.46
N ILE A 355 4.71 -17.15 14.60
CA ILE A 355 5.32 -16.83 15.91
C ILE A 355 4.56 -15.66 16.55
N LEU A 356 4.37 -14.55 15.81
CA LEU A 356 3.65 -13.39 16.31
C LEU A 356 2.21 -13.76 16.72
N GLY A 357 1.51 -14.53 15.88
CA GLY A 357 0.16 -14.96 16.15
C GLY A 357 0.06 -15.79 17.42
N ILE A 358 0.92 -16.80 17.59
CA ILE A 358 0.94 -17.66 18.78
C ILE A 358 1.27 -16.84 20.03
N VAL A 359 2.29 -15.99 19.99
CA VAL A 359 2.73 -15.18 21.14
C VAL A 359 1.60 -14.24 21.59
N VAL A 360 1.03 -13.48 20.64
CA VAL A 360 0.02 -12.49 20.96
C VAL A 360 -1.29 -13.13 21.42
N PHE A 361 -1.74 -14.17 20.72
CA PHE A 361 -2.98 -14.86 21.07
C PHE A 361 -2.88 -15.58 22.40
N SER A 362 -1.76 -16.25 22.68
CA SER A 362 -1.49 -16.88 23.98
C SER A 362 -1.42 -15.84 25.11
N GLY A 363 -0.82 -14.67 24.84
CA GLY A 363 -0.81 -13.54 25.77
C GLY A 363 -2.20 -13.02 26.10
N ALA A 364 -3.08 -12.92 25.10
CA ALA A 364 -4.48 -12.51 25.29
C ALA A 364 -5.24 -13.54 26.17
N ILE A 365 -5.08 -14.84 25.88
CA ILE A 365 -5.70 -15.92 26.70
C ILE A 365 -5.21 -15.89 28.15
N SER A 366 -3.91 -15.77 28.37
CA SER A 366 -3.35 -15.78 29.71
C SER A 366 -3.80 -14.58 30.54
N ARG A 367 -3.95 -13.42 29.91
CA ARG A 367 -4.46 -12.20 30.56
C ARG A 367 -5.92 -12.33 30.95
N PHE A 368 -6.73 -12.94 30.08
CA PHE A 368 -8.14 -13.16 30.34
C PHE A 368 -8.34 -14.14 31.51
N LYS A 369 -7.56 -15.21 31.58
CA LYS A 369 -7.63 -16.19 32.68
C LYS A 369 -7.43 -15.58 34.06
N LYS A 370 -6.50 -14.61 34.17
CA LYS A 370 -6.22 -13.89 35.43
C LYS A 370 -7.36 -12.98 35.92
N ARG A 371 -8.37 -12.72 35.09
CA ARG A 371 -9.51 -11.88 35.46
C ARG A 371 -10.80 -12.67 35.78
N LEU A 372 -10.82 -13.96 35.46
CA LEU A 372 -11.92 -14.88 35.78
C LEU A 372 -11.69 -15.66 37.10
N ASP A 373 -10.42 -15.74 37.50
CA ASP A 373 -10.00 -16.29 38.79
C ASP A 373 -9.85 -15.15 39.81
#